data_65ef248740f6658c5b717ad1fc11f9ae
#
_entry.id   65ef248740f6658c5b717ad1fc11f9ae
#
_cell.length_a   1.000
_cell.length_b   1.000
_cell.length_c   1.000
_cell.angle_alpha   90.00
_cell.angle_beta   90.00
_cell.angle_gamma   90.00
#
_symmetry.space_group_name_H-M   'P 1'
#
loop_
_entity.id
_entity.type
_entity.pdbx_description
1 polymer ?
#
loop_
_entity_poly.entity_id
_entity_poly.type
_entity_poly.pdbx_seq_one_letter_code
_entity_poly.pdbx_strand_id
1 'polypeptide(L)'
;MNEVQKKQLDQQTALFRHSVLGELVHLPPGYRGLYDLLRHKAEQDYEIPGSLRRRVAVETIRHWLKLYRKGGFDALMPKTRKDAETSRAIPQEVQDLLVALKDEHRDWTVKATIKAAIDTGKIPLDLPLPPSTIHRLFTRHGLMEKAPTELTTKDHRRFVFQKAGDLWMSDVMYGPAVICEGRRKRKTFLIAFLDDATRVIPFSAFQTSESTAAFLPCLKQAILRRGIPKRLFVDNGSAYRSHHLALICAKLGVTLIHARAYHPQAKGKQERFFRTVRMQLLPHLRPEDMSSLEALNRRLWAWIEGEYHRAPHRGLDGDTPADRWAQVADEVRYGGYLDLDDLFLFEAQRKVHKDRTVSLNGVAYEVDAALVDETVTLRFDPASPGRPVKVQHKGKTVQTAKVVDTYANCFVRRDRPSANLTPTPTVDAEAPTTTTEAPRRGLDLARLAQEDR
;
A
#
# COMPACT_ATOMS: atom_id res chain seq x y z
N MET A 1 29.72 14.25 15.29
CA MET A 1 31.02 14.08 15.98
C MET A 1 31.33 15.38 16.70
N ASN A 2 31.50 15.31 18.01
CA ASN A 2 31.71 16.49 18.86
C ASN A 2 33.12 17.08 18.62
N GLU A 3 33.33 18.38 18.87
CA GLU A 3 34.64 19.03 18.65
C GLU A 3 35.81 18.34 19.40
N VAL A 4 35.55 17.82 20.61
CA VAL A 4 36.51 17.05 21.39
C VAL A 4 36.92 15.76 20.68
N GLN A 5 35.93 15.03 20.15
CA GLN A 5 36.18 13.79 19.39
C GLN A 5 36.94 14.06 18.09
N LYS A 6 36.68 15.21 17.44
CA LYS A 6 37.40 15.63 16.23
C LYS A 6 38.85 15.93 16.52
N LYS A 7 39.14 16.69 17.58
CA LYS A 7 40.52 16.98 18.02
C LYS A 7 41.32 15.70 18.37
N GLN A 8 40.68 14.76 19.05
CA GLN A 8 41.30 13.46 19.36
C GLN A 8 41.61 12.66 18.10
N LEU A 9 40.66 12.60 17.13
CA LEU A 9 40.91 11.92 15.85
C LEU A 9 42.00 12.59 15.03
N ASP A 10 42.06 13.92 15.03
CA ASP A 10 43.13 14.68 14.34
C ASP A 10 44.49 14.40 14.94
N GLN A 11 44.62 14.34 16.28
CA GLN A 11 45.83 13.93 16.97
C GLN A 11 46.23 12.49 16.66
N GLN A 12 45.28 11.55 16.75
CA GLN A 12 45.55 10.16 16.36
C GLN A 12 46.01 10.03 14.94
N THR A 13 45.43 10.82 14.02
CA THR A 13 45.84 10.84 12.62
C THR A 13 47.23 11.39 12.43
N ALA A 14 47.65 12.42 13.17
CA ALA A 14 49.00 12.97 13.13
C ALA A 14 50.02 11.98 13.69
N LEU A 15 49.73 11.33 14.82
CA LEU A 15 50.55 10.27 15.40
C LEU A 15 50.71 9.09 14.43
N PHE A 16 49.62 8.66 13.81
CA PHE A 16 49.65 7.62 12.78
C PHE A 16 50.55 8.01 11.61
N ARG A 17 50.42 9.22 11.06
CA ARG A 17 51.28 9.71 9.97
C ARG A 17 52.74 9.72 10.36
N HIS A 18 53.05 10.14 11.59
CA HIS A 18 54.40 10.16 12.13
C HIS A 18 54.97 8.73 12.30
N SER A 19 54.17 7.79 12.81
CA SER A 19 54.57 6.38 12.97
C SER A 19 54.86 5.70 11.63
N VAL A 20 54.08 5.99 10.57
CA VAL A 20 54.35 5.51 9.20
C VAL A 20 55.67 6.07 8.67
N LEU A 21 55.95 7.36 8.93
CA LEU A 21 57.22 7.96 8.53
C LEU A 21 58.42 7.31 9.24
N GLY A 22 58.29 7.06 10.55
CA GLY A 22 59.33 6.37 11.35
C GLY A 22 60.75 6.86 11.04
N GLU A 23 61.61 5.96 10.62
CA GLU A 23 63.00 6.23 10.27
C GLU A 23 63.20 7.23 9.13
N LEU A 24 62.22 7.42 8.25
CA LEU A 24 62.32 8.34 7.10
C LEU A 24 62.54 9.80 7.51
N VAL A 25 62.13 10.17 8.73
CA VAL A 25 62.29 11.55 9.24
C VAL A 25 63.73 11.93 9.49
N HIS A 26 64.58 10.94 9.76
CA HIS A 26 66.03 11.13 10.04
C HIS A 26 66.90 11.09 8.78
N LEU A 27 66.35 10.73 7.63
CA LEU A 27 67.10 10.65 6.38
C LEU A 27 67.33 12.04 5.81
N PRO A 28 68.57 12.30 5.32
CA PRO A 28 68.96 13.61 4.73
C PRO A 28 68.12 13.86 3.44
N PRO A 29 67.90 15.13 3.07
CA PRO A 29 67.30 15.47 1.79
C PRO A 29 68.15 14.93 0.63
N GLY A 30 67.54 14.27 -0.35
CA GLY A 30 68.26 13.71 -1.51
C GLY A 30 68.83 12.30 -1.29
N TYR A 31 68.45 11.60 -0.20
CA TYR A 31 68.94 10.25 0.04
C TYR A 31 68.65 9.30 -1.13
N ARG A 32 69.70 8.67 -1.70
CA ARG A 32 69.57 7.69 -2.80
C ARG A 32 68.96 6.41 -2.25
N GLY A 33 67.76 6.01 -2.62
CA GLY A 33 67.05 4.85 -2.07
C GLY A 33 65.79 5.22 -1.27
N LEU A 34 65.51 6.51 -1.12
CA LEU A 34 64.28 6.96 -0.45
C LEU A 34 63.04 6.37 -1.09
N TYR A 35 63.02 6.22 -2.42
CA TYR A 35 61.84 5.70 -3.14
C TYR A 35 61.55 4.24 -2.82
N ASP A 36 62.57 3.41 -2.68
CA ASP A 36 62.44 2.00 -2.32
C ASP A 36 61.94 1.83 -0.90
N LEU A 37 62.40 2.65 0.04
CA LEU A 37 61.88 2.69 1.40
C LEU A 37 60.41 3.12 1.46
N LEU A 38 60.04 4.14 0.67
CA LEU A 38 58.64 4.58 0.56
C LEU A 38 57.77 3.49 -0.03
N ARG A 39 58.24 2.74 -1.03
CA ARG A 39 57.52 1.60 -1.64
C ARG A 39 57.30 0.49 -0.60
N HIS A 40 58.38 0.13 0.10
CA HIS A 40 58.30 -0.89 1.15
C HIS A 40 57.26 -0.53 2.24
N LYS A 41 57.21 0.73 2.68
CA LYS A 41 56.22 1.21 3.63
C LYS A 41 54.81 1.24 3.04
N ALA A 42 54.63 1.49 1.74
CA ALA A 42 53.33 1.47 1.10
C ALA A 42 52.73 0.07 0.94
N GLU A 43 53.59 -0.97 0.97
CA GLU A 43 53.18 -2.39 0.90
C GLU A 43 52.69 -2.94 2.26
N GLN A 44 53.02 -2.25 3.35
CA GLN A 44 52.62 -2.65 4.69
C GLN A 44 51.12 -2.36 4.94
N ASP A 45 50.50 -3.20 5.72
CA ASP A 45 49.14 -2.97 6.19
C ASP A 45 49.17 -2.16 7.50
N TYR A 46 48.28 -1.16 7.57
CA TYR A 46 48.17 -0.25 8.70
C TYR A 46 46.73 -0.16 9.22
N GLU A 47 46.57 0.08 10.51
CA GLU A 47 45.30 0.57 11.08
C GLU A 47 45.23 2.09 10.94
N ILE A 48 44.47 2.57 9.95
CA ILE A 48 44.38 4.00 9.66
C ILE A 48 43.21 4.62 10.45
N PRO A 49 43.45 5.57 11.37
CA PRO A 49 42.42 6.19 12.17
C PRO A 49 41.28 6.76 11.32
N GLY A 50 40.06 6.36 11.59
CA GLY A 50 38.84 6.84 10.90
C GLY A 50 38.68 6.36 9.44
N SER A 51 39.43 5.32 9.00
CA SER A 51 39.37 4.79 7.64
C SER A 51 39.27 3.25 7.62
N LEU A 52 38.55 2.70 6.64
CA LEU A 52 38.52 1.26 6.37
C LEU A 52 39.71 0.80 5.47
N ARG A 53 40.49 1.74 4.97
CA ARG A 53 41.68 1.43 4.15
C ARG A 53 42.78 0.89 5.04
N ARG A 54 43.52 -0.08 4.54
CA ARG A 54 44.68 -0.68 5.26
C ARG A 54 46.01 -0.27 4.69
N ARG A 55 46.08 0.33 3.49
CA ARG A 55 47.33 0.71 2.82
C ARG A 55 47.36 2.18 2.51
N VAL A 56 48.58 2.73 2.52
CA VAL A 56 48.86 4.14 2.21
C VAL A 56 49.69 4.20 0.93
N ALA A 57 49.28 5.02 -0.04
CA ALA A 57 49.99 5.16 -1.29
C ALA A 57 51.36 5.83 -1.09
N VAL A 58 52.36 5.43 -1.89
CA VAL A 58 53.76 5.95 -1.89
C VAL A 58 53.78 7.49 -1.89
N GLU A 59 53.02 8.11 -2.79
CA GLU A 59 52.97 9.57 -2.91
C GLU A 59 52.36 10.25 -1.68
N THR A 60 51.45 9.55 -0.96
CA THR A 60 50.87 10.05 0.29
C THR A 60 51.94 10.08 1.39
N ILE A 61 52.73 9.00 1.53
CA ILE A 61 53.82 8.92 2.51
C ILE A 61 54.89 9.98 2.18
N ARG A 62 55.22 10.10 0.90
CA ARG A 62 56.16 11.13 0.42
C ARG A 62 55.68 12.56 0.72
N HIS A 63 54.39 12.81 0.55
CA HIS A 63 53.80 14.09 0.89
C HIS A 63 53.86 14.37 2.40
N TRP A 64 53.60 13.37 3.24
CA TRP A 64 53.73 13.54 4.70
C TRP A 64 55.18 13.82 5.11
N LEU A 65 56.17 13.15 4.51
CA LEU A 65 57.55 13.41 4.75
C LEU A 65 57.95 14.86 4.38
N LYS A 66 57.45 15.36 3.25
CA LYS A 66 57.64 16.77 2.85
C LYS A 66 56.99 17.74 3.85
N LEU A 67 55.80 17.45 4.35
CA LEU A 67 55.14 18.27 5.38
C LEU A 67 55.93 18.28 6.68
N TYR A 68 56.37 17.10 7.12
CA TYR A 68 57.18 16.97 8.34
C TYR A 68 58.51 17.76 8.25
N ARG A 69 59.22 17.65 7.14
CA ARG A 69 60.47 18.40 6.90
C ARG A 69 60.26 19.92 6.88
N LYS A 70 59.08 20.40 6.53
CA LYS A 70 58.75 21.82 6.46
C LYS A 70 58.29 22.40 7.82
N GLY A 71 57.61 21.65 8.64
CA GLY A 71 56.97 22.21 9.83
C GLY A 71 56.83 21.22 11.00
N GLY A 72 57.65 20.17 11.03
CA GLY A 72 57.69 19.20 12.13
C GLY A 72 56.38 18.41 12.30
N PHE A 73 56.16 17.92 13.50
CA PHE A 73 54.98 17.10 13.84
C PHE A 73 53.67 17.85 13.60
N ASP A 74 53.62 19.14 13.92
CA ASP A 74 52.39 19.95 13.79
C ASP A 74 51.90 20.06 12.34
N ALA A 75 52.83 19.98 11.36
CA ALA A 75 52.46 19.98 9.96
C ALA A 75 51.77 18.69 9.50
N LEU A 76 51.83 17.60 10.30
CA LEU A 76 51.14 16.36 10.05
C LEU A 76 49.69 16.38 10.54
N MET A 77 49.29 17.37 11.31
CA MET A 77 47.88 17.52 11.72
C MET A 77 46.96 17.71 10.51
N PRO A 78 45.80 17.06 10.44
CA PRO A 78 44.84 17.30 9.39
C PRO A 78 44.44 18.78 9.35
N LYS A 79 44.60 19.40 8.18
CA LYS A 79 44.14 20.79 7.99
C LYS A 79 42.67 20.79 7.61
N THR A 80 41.84 21.48 8.39
CA THR A 80 40.47 21.79 7.99
C THR A 80 40.53 22.66 6.71
N ARG A 81 39.74 22.29 5.70
CA ARG A 81 39.63 23.08 4.48
C ARG A 81 39.07 24.46 4.84
N LYS A 82 39.75 25.52 4.42
CA LYS A 82 39.29 26.91 4.65
C LYS A 82 37.99 27.26 3.96
N ASP A 83 37.58 26.47 2.95
CA ASP A 83 36.36 26.61 2.16
C ASP A 83 35.25 25.62 2.55
N ALA A 84 35.42 24.90 3.68
CA ALA A 84 34.42 23.95 4.16
C ALA A 84 33.08 24.63 4.49
N GLU A 85 33.10 25.91 4.76
CA GLU A 85 31.91 26.70 5.18
C GLU A 85 31.28 27.52 4.05
N THR A 86 31.90 27.63 2.89
CA THR A 86 31.39 28.42 1.77
C THR A 86 31.02 27.50 0.59
N SER A 87 29.81 27.65 0.08
CA SER A 87 29.39 27.00 -1.16
C SER A 87 29.79 27.88 -2.34
N ARG A 88 30.80 27.48 -3.08
CA ARG A 88 31.21 28.19 -4.32
C ARG A 88 30.22 28.08 -5.46
N ALA A 89 29.29 27.12 -5.36
CA ALA A 89 28.34 26.81 -6.43
C ALA A 89 27.08 27.70 -6.42
N ILE A 90 26.82 28.41 -5.33
CA ILE A 90 25.62 29.23 -5.16
C ILE A 90 26.04 30.62 -4.68
N PRO A 91 25.66 31.71 -5.37
CA PRO A 91 25.94 33.10 -4.93
C PRO A 91 25.39 33.35 -3.52
N GLN A 92 26.08 34.20 -2.75
CA GLN A 92 25.76 34.46 -1.37
C GLN A 92 24.34 35.02 -1.21
N GLU A 93 23.92 35.93 -2.09
CA GLU A 93 22.59 36.53 -2.10
C GLU A 93 21.47 35.47 -2.24
N VAL A 94 21.73 34.43 -3.06
CA VAL A 94 20.77 33.32 -3.24
C VAL A 94 20.78 32.41 -2.01
N GLN A 95 21.96 32.21 -1.37
CA GLN A 95 22.01 31.46 -0.12
C GLN A 95 21.20 32.15 0.98
N ASP A 96 21.35 33.46 1.12
CA ASP A 96 20.66 34.27 2.12
C ASP A 96 19.13 34.26 1.89
N LEU A 97 18.70 34.37 0.63
CA LEU A 97 17.27 34.24 0.26
C LEU A 97 16.71 32.86 0.61
N LEU A 98 17.44 31.80 0.29
CA LEU A 98 17.02 30.42 0.59
C LEU A 98 16.95 30.16 2.09
N VAL A 99 17.92 30.69 2.85
CA VAL A 99 17.96 30.58 4.31
C VAL A 99 16.77 31.34 4.92
N ALA A 100 16.50 32.57 4.49
CA ALA A 100 15.37 33.37 4.97
C ALA A 100 14.03 32.67 4.69
N LEU A 101 13.80 32.20 3.46
CA LEU A 101 12.58 31.44 3.10
C LEU A 101 12.42 30.15 3.91
N LYS A 102 13.52 29.45 4.19
CA LYS A 102 13.49 28.22 4.98
C LYS A 102 13.26 28.52 6.46
N ASP A 103 13.75 29.60 6.99
CA ASP A 103 13.52 30.00 8.39
C ASP A 103 12.08 30.44 8.61
N GLU A 104 11.51 31.19 7.67
CA GLU A 104 10.09 31.55 7.68
C GLU A 104 9.16 30.35 7.56
N HIS A 105 9.56 29.35 6.75
CA HIS A 105 8.77 28.15 6.47
C HIS A 105 9.54 26.87 6.82
N ARG A 106 9.79 26.66 8.10
CA ARG A 106 10.58 25.52 8.60
C ARG A 106 10.02 24.14 8.26
N ASP A 107 8.71 24.06 8.02
CA ASP A 107 7.99 22.84 7.63
C ASP A 107 8.19 22.48 6.15
N TRP A 108 8.62 23.41 5.30
CA TRP A 108 8.78 23.15 3.89
C TRP A 108 9.92 22.17 3.61
N THR A 109 9.73 21.34 2.60
CA THR A 109 10.80 20.49 2.09
C THR A 109 11.83 21.32 1.32
N VAL A 110 13.06 20.84 1.23
CA VAL A 110 14.12 21.48 0.42
C VAL A 110 13.63 21.81 -1.00
N LYS A 111 12.91 20.87 -1.64
CA LYS A 111 12.35 21.09 -2.99
C LYS A 111 11.29 22.18 -3.03
N ALA A 112 10.44 22.26 -2.00
CA ALA A 112 9.40 23.30 -1.92
C ALA A 112 10.03 24.67 -1.73
N THR A 113 11.06 24.79 -0.87
CA THR A 113 11.80 26.03 -0.67
C THR A 113 12.52 26.51 -1.95
N ILE A 114 13.16 25.57 -2.68
CA ILE A 114 13.80 25.89 -3.98
C ILE A 114 12.75 26.41 -4.96
N LYS A 115 11.62 25.73 -5.10
CA LYS A 115 10.55 26.14 -6.00
C LYS A 115 10.03 27.53 -5.65
N ALA A 116 9.71 27.79 -4.38
CA ALA A 116 9.27 29.09 -3.93
C ALA A 116 10.31 30.19 -4.19
N ALA A 117 11.60 29.90 -3.96
CA ALA A 117 12.67 30.84 -4.22
C ALA A 117 12.80 31.20 -5.72
N ILE A 118 12.61 30.25 -6.61
CA ILE A 118 12.57 30.49 -8.07
C ILE A 118 11.32 31.31 -8.43
N ASP A 119 10.17 30.99 -7.84
CA ASP A 119 8.90 31.66 -8.11
C ASP A 119 8.92 33.17 -7.67
N THR A 120 9.84 33.57 -6.78
CA THR A 120 10.05 35.00 -6.45
C THR A 120 10.63 35.84 -7.60
N GLY A 121 11.13 35.20 -8.65
CA GLY A 121 11.82 35.86 -9.78
C GLY A 121 13.20 36.46 -9.43
N LYS A 122 13.67 36.30 -8.19
CA LYS A 122 14.98 36.84 -7.73
C LYS A 122 16.15 35.92 -8.04
N ILE A 123 15.88 34.69 -8.45
CA ILE A 123 16.90 33.68 -8.81
C ILE A 123 16.88 33.47 -10.32
N PRO A 124 18.03 33.58 -11.00
CA PRO A 124 18.12 33.22 -12.42
C PRO A 124 17.67 31.77 -12.67
N LEU A 125 16.86 31.54 -13.71
CA LEU A 125 16.33 30.22 -14.04
C LEU A 125 17.39 29.21 -14.47
N ASP A 126 18.54 29.69 -14.92
CA ASP A 126 19.71 28.91 -15.36
C ASP A 126 20.66 28.56 -14.21
N LEU A 127 20.46 29.11 -13.02
CA LEU A 127 21.32 28.81 -11.86
C LEU A 127 21.02 27.39 -11.34
N PRO A 128 22.00 26.47 -11.38
CA PRO A 128 21.80 25.14 -10.84
C PRO A 128 21.72 25.17 -9.31
N LEU A 129 20.57 24.73 -8.78
CA LEU A 129 20.30 24.62 -7.35
C LEU A 129 20.17 23.14 -6.93
N PRO A 130 21.27 22.38 -6.80
CA PRO A 130 21.21 20.97 -6.44
C PRO A 130 20.60 20.80 -5.04
N PRO A 131 19.55 20.02 -4.85
CA PRO A 131 18.89 19.83 -3.55
C PRO A 131 19.85 19.35 -2.45
N SER A 132 20.86 18.57 -2.80
CA SER A 132 21.89 18.09 -1.85
C SER A 132 22.79 19.22 -1.32
N THR A 133 23.10 20.21 -2.13
CA THR A 133 23.90 21.39 -1.73
C THR A 133 23.07 22.28 -0.81
N ILE A 134 21.82 22.51 -1.16
CA ILE A 134 20.88 23.33 -0.36
C ILE A 134 20.54 22.64 0.96
N HIS A 135 20.38 21.32 0.96
CA HIS A 135 20.21 20.55 2.21
C HIS A 135 21.39 20.77 3.17
N ARG A 136 22.63 20.72 2.66
CA ARG A 136 23.83 21.01 3.49
C ARG A 136 23.85 22.46 3.98
N LEU A 137 23.42 23.42 3.15
CA LEU A 137 23.28 24.82 3.55
C LEU A 137 22.29 24.94 4.73
N PHE A 138 21.10 24.39 4.60
CA PHE A 138 20.09 24.43 5.66
C PHE A 138 20.54 23.68 6.93
N THR A 139 21.22 22.53 6.79
CA THR A 139 21.77 21.80 7.95
C THR A 139 22.81 22.63 8.69
N ARG A 140 23.66 23.39 7.98
CA ARG A 140 24.65 24.29 8.58
C ARG A 140 24.02 25.41 9.37
N HIS A 141 22.90 25.96 8.90
CA HIS A 141 22.12 26.99 9.59
C HIS A 141 21.13 26.46 10.64
N GLY A 142 21.18 25.14 10.95
CA GLY A 142 20.25 24.52 11.93
C GLY A 142 18.78 24.48 11.49
N LEU A 143 18.50 24.76 10.19
CA LEU A 143 17.14 24.85 9.66
C LEU A 143 16.54 23.51 9.26
N MET A 144 17.32 22.45 9.34
CA MET A 144 16.88 21.06 9.10
C MET A 144 16.51 20.34 10.39
N GLU A 145 16.87 20.87 11.52
CA GLU A 145 16.34 20.41 12.79
C GLU A 145 14.85 20.78 12.81
N LYS A 146 14.01 19.77 13.00
CA LYS A 146 12.61 20.06 13.32
C LYS A 146 12.65 20.90 14.56
N ALA A 147 12.07 22.12 14.49
CA ALA A 147 11.79 22.90 15.69
C ALA A 147 11.23 21.93 16.72
N PRO A 148 11.69 21.94 17.99
CA PRO A 148 11.09 21.10 19.01
C PRO A 148 9.61 21.33 18.88
N THR A 149 8.91 20.29 18.40
CA THR A 149 7.46 20.37 18.20
C THR A 149 6.98 20.78 19.58
N GLU A 150 6.46 22.00 19.71
CA GLU A 150 5.70 22.35 20.88
C GLU A 150 4.85 21.15 21.13
N LEU A 151 4.96 20.55 22.33
CA LEU A 151 4.21 19.38 22.70
C LEU A 151 2.76 19.70 22.42
N THR A 152 2.39 19.55 21.15
CA THR A 152 0.98 19.65 20.79
C THR A 152 0.38 18.56 21.65
N THR A 153 -0.59 18.92 22.46
CA THR A 153 -1.36 18.08 23.38
C THR A 153 -2.02 16.87 22.71
N LYS A 154 -1.71 16.61 21.44
CA LYS A 154 -2.03 15.39 20.70
C LYS A 154 -1.02 14.30 21.06
N ASP A 155 -1.31 13.68 22.20
CA ASP A 155 -0.61 12.49 22.67
C ASP A 155 -0.73 11.38 21.61
N HIS A 156 0.33 11.16 20.84
CA HIS A 156 0.41 10.14 19.81
C HIS A 156 0.85 8.81 20.41
N ARG A 157 0.02 8.25 21.31
CA ARG A 157 0.32 6.97 21.92
C ARG A 157 0.24 5.85 20.89
N ARG A 158 1.26 5.00 20.90
CA ARG A 158 1.22 3.72 20.20
C ARG A 158 0.09 2.89 20.80
N PHE A 159 -0.88 2.48 20.00
CA PHE A 159 -1.87 1.50 20.40
C PHE A 159 -1.54 0.13 19.77
N VAL A 160 -1.73 -0.93 20.53
CA VAL A 160 -1.65 -2.31 20.06
C VAL A 160 -2.77 -3.06 20.74
N PHE A 161 -3.65 -3.68 19.94
CA PHE A 161 -4.64 -4.60 20.47
C PHE A 161 -3.96 -5.90 20.88
N GLN A 162 -4.50 -6.55 21.90
CA GLN A 162 -3.87 -7.76 22.46
C GLN A 162 -4.39 -9.04 21.85
N LYS A 163 -5.65 -9.06 21.38
CA LYS A 163 -6.35 -10.25 20.88
C LYS A 163 -6.51 -10.20 19.36
N ALA A 164 -6.34 -11.35 18.73
CA ALA A 164 -6.60 -11.49 17.31
C ALA A 164 -8.07 -11.16 16.99
N GLY A 165 -8.30 -10.49 15.87
CA GLY A 165 -9.64 -10.08 15.46
C GLY A 165 -10.24 -8.89 16.22
N ASP A 166 -9.57 -8.31 17.19
CA ASP A 166 -10.07 -7.10 17.86
C ASP A 166 -10.11 -5.89 16.94
N LEU A 167 -9.11 -5.74 16.07
CA LEU A 167 -9.05 -4.70 15.05
C LEU A 167 -8.38 -5.23 13.78
N TRP A 168 -9.09 -5.16 12.68
CA TRP A 168 -8.48 -5.25 11.35
C TRP A 168 -8.33 -3.86 10.74
N MET A 169 -7.21 -3.65 10.09
CA MET A 169 -6.95 -2.48 9.27
C MET A 169 -7.03 -2.87 7.80
N SER A 170 -7.60 -2.02 6.96
CA SER A 170 -7.55 -2.21 5.51
C SER A 170 -7.14 -0.94 4.79
N ASP A 171 -6.36 -1.12 3.75
CA ASP A 171 -5.87 -0.07 2.87
C ASP A 171 -5.57 -0.63 1.48
N VAL A 172 -5.36 0.26 0.51
CA VAL A 172 -5.08 -0.08 -0.88
C VAL A 172 -3.73 0.47 -1.30
N MET A 173 -2.95 -0.33 -2.02
CA MET A 173 -1.68 0.05 -2.61
C MET A 173 -1.70 -0.20 -4.13
N TYR A 174 -1.11 0.71 -4.91
CA TYR A 174 -0.85 0.45 -6.32
C TYR A 174 0.10 -0.74 -6.50
N GLY A 175 -0.32 -1.69 -7.34
CA GLY A 175 0.43 -2.89 -7.70
C GLY A 175 1.06 -2.80 -9.10
N PRO A 176 1.73 -3.88 -9.53
CA PRO A 176 2.27 -3.99 -10.87
C PRO A 176 1.17 -4.07 -11.92
N ALA A 177 1.51 -3.81 -13.17
CA ALA A 177 0.58 -4.03 -14.28
C ALA A 177 0.57 -5.52 -14.67
N VAL A 178 -0.62 -6.07 -14.88
CA VAL A 178 -0.82 -7.45 -15.35
C VAL A 178 -1.42 -7.46 -16.74
N ILE A 179 -1.24 -8.57 -17.43
CA ILE A 179 -1.89 -8.82 -18.72
C ILE A 179 -3.30 -9.35 -18.43
N CYS A 180 -4.31 -8.65 -18.92
CA CYS A 180 -5.69 -9.11 -18.86
C CYS A 180 -6.15 -9.62 -20.24
N GLU A 181 -7.37 -10.11 -20.31
CA GLU A 181 -8.01 -10.54 -21.55
C GLU A 181 -7.79 -9.53 -22.69
N GLY A 182 -7.45 -10.03 -23.88
CA GLY A 182 -7.10 -9.22 -25.06
C GLY A 182 -5.68 -8.65 -25.04
N ARG A 183 -4.74 -9.20 -24.25
CA ARG A 183 -3.33 -8.78 -24.14
C ARG A 183 -3.12 -7.32 -23.69
N ARG A 184 -4.11 -6.69 -23.12
CA ARG A 184 -4.00 -5.32 -22.57
C ARG A 184 -3.39 -5.33 -21.17
N LYS A 185 -2.38 -4.50 -20.95
CA LYS A 185 -1.83 -4.27 -19.61
C LYS A 185 -2.79 -3.42 -18.79
N ARG A 186 -3.18 -3.90 -17.61
CA ARG A 186 -3.97 -3.15 -16.63
C ARG A 186 -3.19 -2.96 -15.33
N LYS A 187 -3.29 -1.77 -14.76
CA LYS A 187 -2.80 -1.49 -13.40
C LYS A 187 -3.58 -2.33 -12.39
N THR A 188 -2.90 -2.76 -11.34
CA THR A 188 -3.57 -3.47 -10.24
C THR A 188 -3.50 -2.65 -8.96
N PHE A 189 -4.41 -3.00 -8.04
CA PHE A 189 -4.56 -2.41 -6.73
C PHE A 189 -4.51 -3.54 -5.71
N LEU A 190 -3.54 -3.50 -4.79
CA LEU A 190 -3.44 -4.48 -3.71
C LEU A 190 -4.37 -4.05 -2.58
N ILE A 191 -5.46 -4.76 -2.40
CA ILE A 191 -6.33 -4.65 -1.23
C ILE A 191 -5.78 -5.60 -0.17
N ALA A 192 -5.50 -5.11 1.03
CA ALA A 192 -4.97 -5.93 2.11
C ALA A 192 -5.68 -5.65 3.43
N PHE A 193 -5.91 -6.71 4.19
CA PHE A 193 -6.37 -6.65 5.57
C PHE A 193 -5.20 -7.05 6.47
N LEU A 194 -5.00 -6.32 7.55
CA LEU A 194 -3.96 -6.57 8.55
C LEU A 194 -4.61 -6.64 9.92
N ASP A 195 -4.38 -7.72 10.64
CA ASP A 195 -4.73 -7.83 12.06
C ASP A 195 -3.76 -7.03 12.92
N ASP A 196 -4.30 -6.15 13.77
CA ASP A 196 -3.49 -5.23 14.56
C ASP A 196 -2.68 -5.92 15.64
N ALA A 197 -3.19 -6.96 16.28
CA ALA A 197 -2.52 -7.67 17.37
C ALA A 197 -1.39 -8.58 16.85
N THR A 198 -1.65 -9.30 15.77
CA THR A 198 -0.80 -10.41 15.31
C THR A 198 0.01 -10.09 14.06
N ARG A 199 -0.29 -9.01 13.35
CA ARG A 199 0.27 -8.69 12.02
C ARG A 199 -0.06 -9.73 10.95
N VAL A 200 -0.92 -10.69 11.24
CA VAL A 200 -1.42 -11.63 10.22
C VAL A 200 -2.19 -10.87 9.16
N ILE A 201 -2.07 -11.31 7.94
CA ILE A 201 -2.86 -10.86 6.81
C ILE A 201 -4.06 -11.80 6.65
N PRO A 202 -5.26 -11.45 7.14
CA PRO A 202 -6.45 -12.28 7.00
C PRO A 202 -6.75 -12.63 5.55
N PHE A 203 -6.65 -11.61 4.69
CA PHE A 203 -6.69 -11.76 3.24
C PHE A 203 -6.06 -10.56 2.55
N SER A 204 -5.51 -10.80 1.37
CA SER A 204 -4.97 -9.78 0.49
C SER A 204 -5.07 -10.25 -0.95
N ALA A 205 -5.43 -9.36 -1.87
CA ALA A 205 -5.47 -9.68 -3.29
C ALA A 205 -5.22 -8.44 -4.16
N PHE A 206 -4.53 -8.65 -5.26
CA PHE A 206 -4.50 -7.69 -6.33
C PHE A 206 -5.83 -7.73 -7.09
N GLN A 207 -6.36 -6.55 -7.38
CA GLN A 207 -7.60 -6.33 -8.10
C GLN A 207 -7.37 -5.34 -9.24
N THR A 208 -8.23 -5.31 -10.24
CA THR A 208 -8.15 -4.34 -11.34
C THR A 208 -8.85 -3.01 -11.03
N SER A 209 -9.45 -2.90 -9.87
CA SER A 209 -10.20 -1.74 -9.38
C SER A 209 -10.07 -1.64 -7.86
N GLU A 210 -10.18 -0.42 -7.33
CA GLU A 210 -10.29 -0.12 -5.89
C GLU A 210 -11.73 0.14 -5.44
N SER A 211 -12.72 -0.28 -6.24
CA SER A 211 -14.15 -0.08 -5.95
C SER A 211 -14.64 -0.98 -4.80
N THR A 212 -15.81 -0.62 -4.25
CA THR A 212 -16.53 -1.47 -3.27
C THR A 212 -16.76 -2.89 -3.80
N ALA A 213 -17.03 -3.01 -5.11
CA ALA A 213 -17.25 -4.31 -5.76
C ALA A 213 -15.99 -5.20 -5.75
N ALA A 214 -14.79 -4.60 -5.78
CA ALA A 214 -13.53 -5.33 -5.63
C ALA A 214 -13.18 -5.59 -4.16
N PHE A 215 -13.55 -4.67 -3.27
CA PHE A 215 -13.23 -4.76 -1.84
C PHE A 215 -14.04 -5.83 -1.11
N LEU A 216 -15.36 -5.90 -1.33
CA LEU A 216 -16.23 -6.79 -0.57
C LEU A 216 -15.92 -8.28 -0.75
N PRO A 217 -15.61 -8.80 -1.93
CA PRO A 217 -15.15 -10.18 -2.07
C PRO A 217 -13.88 -10.47 -1.28
N CYS A 218 -12.93 -9.50 -1.21
CA CYS A 218 -11.73 -9.64 -0.40
C CYS A 218 -12.05 -9.69 1.10
N LEU A 219 -12.95 -8.82 1.58
CA LEU A 219 -13.42 -8.85 2.97
C LEU A 219 -14.10 -10.18 3.32
N LYS A 220 -14.95 -10.70 2.42
CA LYS A 220 -15.61 -12.00 2.60
C LYS A 220 -14.57 -13.12 2.74
N GLN A 221 -13.55 -13.15 1.87
CA GLN A 221 -12.47 -14.13 1.95
C GLN A 221 -11.66 -13.99 3.25
N ALA A 222 -11.42 -12.76 3.72
CA ALA A 222 -10.76 -12.52 5.00
C ALA A 222 -11.56 -13.13 6.16
N ILE A 223 -12.86 -12.90 6.17
CA ILE A 223 -13.78 -13.44 7.20
C ILE A 223 -13.83 -14.97 7.17
N LEU A 224 -13.93 -15.56 5.98
CA LEU A 224 -13.94 -17.03 5.83
C LEU A 224 -12.66 -17.68 6.36
N ARG A 225 -11.51 -17.03 6.19
CA ARG A 225 -10.20 -17.58 6.58
C ARG A 225 -9.84 -17.35 8.05
N ARG A 226 -10.16 -16.18 8.59
CA ARG A 226 -9.67 -15.72 9.90
C ARG A 226 -10.76 -15.21 10.83
N GLY A 227 -12.03 -15.51 10.54
CA GLY A 227 -13.18 -15.14 11.36
C GLY A 227 -13.61 -13.68 11.18
N ILE A 228 -14.56 -13.26 12.01
CA ILE A 228 -15.19 -11.93 11.96
C ILE A 228 -14.50 -10.99 12.94
N PRO A 229 -13.90 -9.88 12.50
CA PRO A 229 -13.27 -8.93 13.40
C PRO A 229 -14.32 -8.18 14.24
N LYS A 230 -13.92 -7.69 15.42
CA LYS A 230 -14.77 -6.80 16.22
C LYS A 230 -14.86 -5.41 15.61
N ARG A 231 -13.75 -4.93 15.02
CA ARG A 231 -13.61 -3.60 14.41
C ARG A 231 -12.87 -3.69 13.08
N LEU A 232 -13.32 -2.90 12.12
CA LEU A 232 -12.67 -2.72 10.84
C LEU A 232 -12.29 -1.23 10.68
N PHE A 233 -11.00 -0.94 10.62
CA PHE A 233 -10.46 0.40 10.41
C PHE A 233 -10.07 0.58 8.94
N VAL A 234 -10.67 1.58 8.30
CA VAL A 234 -10.49 1.90 6.88
C VAL A 234 -10.21 3.40 6.69
N ASP A 235 -9.76 3.78 5.51
CA ASP A 235 -9.63 5.19 5.17
C ASP A 235 -10.98 5.82 4.77
N ASN A 236 -10.91 7.07 4.28
CA ASN A 236 -12.08 7.80 3.78
C ASN A 236 -12.27 7.65 2.26
N GLY A 237 -11.62 6.68 1.61
CA GLY A 237 -11.78 6.41 0.18
C GLY A 237 -13.24 6.07 -0.17
N SER A 238 -13.62 6.31 -1.41
CA SER A 238 -15.00 6.12 -1.89
C SER A 238 -15.50 4.68 -1.69
N ALA A 239 -14.63 3.68 -1.86
CA ALA A 239 -14.97 2.28 -1.65
C ALA A 239 -15.42 1.99 -0.20
N TYR A 240 -14.83 2.67 0.76
CA TYR A 240 -15.08 2.46 2.18
C TYR A 240 -16.26 3.27 2.73
N ARG A 241 -16.68 4.33 2.03
CA ARG A 241 -17.88 5.12 2.38
C ARG A 241 -19.18 4.56 1.85
N SER A 242 -19.14 3.39 1.21
CA SER A 242 -20.35 2.81 0.64
C SER A 242 -21.33 2.40 1.74
N HIS A 243 -22.60 2.75 1.58
CA HIS A 243 -23.68 2.32 2.45
C HIS A 243 -23.74 0.80 2.57
N HIS A 244 -23.38 0.11 1.50
CA HIS A 244 -23.39 -1.35 1.44
C HIS A 244 -22.35 -1.98 2.38
N LEU A 245 -21.12 -1.44 2.44
CA LEU A 245 -20.12 -1.88 3.41
C LEU A 245 -20.60 -1.65 4.85
N ALA A 246 -21.17 -0.48 5.14
CA ALA A 246 -21.70 -0.17 6.46
C ALA A 246 -22.82 -1.15 6.87
N LEU A 247 -23.71 -1.50 5.96
CA LEU A 247 -24.79 -2.47 6.18
C LEU A 247 -24.24 -3.87 6.47
N ILE A 248 -23.24 -4.34 5.69
CA ILE A 248 -22.59 -5.63 5.91
C ILE A 248 -21.91 -5.65 7.28
N CYS A 249 -21.15 -4.62 7.62
CA CYS A 249 -20.49 -4.50 8.94
C CYS A 249 -21.53 -4.55 10.07
N ALA A 250 -22.63 -3.82 9.95
CA ALA A 250 -23.71 -3.83 10.95
C ALA A 250 -24.33 -5.22 11.11
N LYS A 251 -24.64 -5.92 10.01
CA LYS A 251 -25.19 -7.29 10.02
C LYS A 251 -24.21 -8.30 10.64
N LEU A 252 -22.91 -8.10 10.47
CA LEU A 252 -21.86 -8.93 11.07
C LEU A 252 -21.52 -8.55 12.52
N GLY A 253 -22.06 -7.45 13.04
CA GLY A 253 -21.69 -6.91 14.34
C GLY A 253 -20.23 -6.39 14.37
N VAL A 254 -19.75 -5.86 13.24
CA VAL A 254 -18.43 -5.26 13.08
C VAL A 254 -18.55 -3.75 13.20
N THR A 255 -17.80 -3.14 14.10
CA THR A 255 -17.72 -1.67 14.19
C THR A 255 -16.84 -1.13 13.07
N LEU A 256 -17.44 -0.45 12.10
CA LEU A 256 -16.69 0.22 11.02
C LEU A 256 -16.14 1.57 11.52
N ILE A 257 -14.82 1.75 11.44
CA ILE A 257 -14.12 2.96 11.89
C ILE A 257 -13.41 3.58 10.69
N HIS A 258 -13.76 4.83 10.39
CA HIS A 258 -13.08 5.61 9.36
C HIS A 258 -11.93 6.42 9.96
N ALA A 259 -10.78 6.43 9.27
CA ALA A 259 -9.64 7.27 9.65
C ALA A 259 -10.05 8.75 9.68
N ARG A 260 -9.65 9.47 10.72
CA ARG A 260 -9.83 10.92 10.73
C ARG A 260 -8.93 11.54 9.65
N ALA A 261 -9.45 12.51 8.92
CA ALA A 261 -8.66 13.26 7.95
C ALA A 261 -7.42 13.85 8.63
N TYR A 262 -6.27 13.81 7.95
CA TYR A 262 -4.98 14.34 8.44
C TYR A 262 -4.38 13.64 9.68
N HIS A 263 -4.77 12.38 9.98
CA HIS A 263 -4.15 11.57 11.02
C HIS A 263 -3.50 10.28 10.44
N PRO A 264 -2.38 10.40 9.72
CA PRO A 264 -1.75 9.26 9.03
C PRO A 264 -1.18 8.20 9.99
N GLN A 265 -0.95 8.57 11.24
CA GLN A 265 -0.25 7.72 12.21
C GLN A 265 -1.01 6.43 12.57
N ALA A 266 -2.33 6.45 12.48
CA ALA A 266 -3.16 5.26 12.72
C ALA A 266 -2.92 4.14 11.68
N LYS A 267 -2.37 4.45 10.49
CA LYS A 267 -2.09 3.52 9.39
C LYS A 267 -0.64 3.03 9.32
N GLY A 268 0.25 3.48 10.18
CA GLY A 268 1.68 3.17 10.11
C GLY A 268 2.02 1.68 10.07
N LYS A 269 1.13 0.81 10.58
CA LYS A 269 1.29 -0.65 10.52
C LYS A 269 0.99 -1.19 9.12
N GLN A 270 -0.07 -0.70 8.48
CA GLN A 270 -0.46 -1.05 7.12
C GLN A 270 0.57 -0.53 6.10
N GLU A 271 1.03 0.72 6.28
CA GLU A 271 2.10 1.30 5.46
C GLU A 271 3.40 0.47 5.53
N ARG A 272 3.72 -0.04 6.72
CA ARG A 272 4.87 -0.93 6.91
C ARG A 272 4.69 -2.26 6.17
N PHE A 273 3.50 -2.86 6.21
CA PHE A 273 3.21 -4.06 5.42
C PHE A 273 3.38 -3.77 3.92
N PHE A 274 2.81 -2.70 3.41
CA PHE A 274 2.98 -2.32 2.00
C PHE A 274 4.43 -2.03 1.62
N ARG A 275 5.21 -1.45 2.53
CA ARG A 275 6.65 -1.31 2.33
C ARG A 275 7.33 -2.67 2.22
N THR A 276 6.95 -3.64 3.06
CA THR A 276 7.49 -4.99 3.00
C THR A 276 7.16 -5.67 1.67
N VAL A 277 5.92 -5.55 1.18
CA VAL A 277 5.51 -6.04 -0.15
C VAL A 277 6.38 -5.42 -1.24
N ARG A 278 6.59 -4.09 -1.23
CA ARG A 278 7.43 -3.40 -2.23
C ARG A 278 8.88 -3.83 -2.21
N MET A 279 9.42 -4.19 -1.05
CA MET A 279 10.83 -4.54 -0.89
C MET A 279 11.11 -6.02 -1.06
N GLN A 280 10.16 -6.90 -0.71
CA GLN A 280 10.40 -8.33 -0.63
C GLN A 280 9.61 -9.15 -1.66
N LEU A 281 8.44 -8.69 -2.12
CA LEU A 281 7.66 -9.41 -3.13
C LEU A 281 7.86 -8.82 -4.53
N LEU A 282 7.59 -7.52 -4.70
CA LEU A 282 7.53 -6.91 -6.04
C LEU A 282 8.85 -7.03 -6.84
N PRO A 283 10.05 -6.89 -6.23
CA PRO A 283 11.31 -7.04 -6.97
C PRO A 283 11.59 -8.48 -7.46
N HIS A 284 10.93 -9.47 -6.88
CA HIS A 284 11.12 -10.89 -7.20
C HIS A 284 10.00 -11.48 -8.06
N LEU A 285 9.09 -10.62 -8.56
CA LEU A 285 8.07 -11.06 -9.52
C LEU A 285 8.70 -11.36 -10.87
N ARG A 286 8.34 -12.51 -11.44
CA ARG A 286 8.74 -12.95 -12.77
C ARG A 286 7.69 -12.55 -13.80
N PRO A 287 8.02 -12.53 -15.10
CA PRO A 287 7.03 -12.27 -16.16
C PRO A 287 5.81 -13.20 -16.10
N GLU A 288 6.02 -14.46 -15.71
CA GLU A 288 4.97 -15.48 -15.57
C GLU A 288 3.98 -15.09 -14.46
N ASP A 289 4.47 -14.52 -13.36
CA ASP A 289 3.63 -14.06 -12.23
C ASP A 289 2.71 -12.89 -12.64
N MET A 290 3.11 -12.14 -13.67
CA MET A 290 2.35 -10.98 -14.19
C MET A 290 1.53 -11.33 -15.44
N SER A 291 1.49 -12.60 -15.84
CA SER A 291 0.76 -13.07 -17.02
C SER A 291 -0.76 -12.99 -16.87
N SER A 292 -1.26 -13.07 -15.64
CA SER A 292 -2.67 -12.88 -15.31
C SER A 292 -2.84 -12.37 -13.87
N LEU A 293 -4.05 -11.91 -13.54
CA LEU A 293 -4.40 -11.51 -12.18
C LEU A 293 -4.33 -12.68 -11.20
N GLU A 294 -4.72 -13.87 -11.64
CA GLU A 294 -4.71 -15.12 -10.86
C GLU A 294 -3.27 -15.57 -10.57
N ALA A 295 -2.36 -15.47 -11.55
CA ALA A 295 -0.96 -15.81 -11.37
C ALA A 295 -0.31 -14.86 -10.33
N LEU A 296 -0.56 -13.55 -10.44
CA LEU A 296 -0.08 -12.57 -9.49
C LEU A 296 -0.60 -12.83 -8.07
N ASN A 297 -1.89 -13.11 -7.92
CA ASN A 297 -2.50 -13.42 -6.63
C ASN A 297 -1.99 -14.72 -6.04
N ARG A 298 -1.73 -15.73 -6.86
CA ARG A 298 -1.13 -17.01 -6.43
C ARG A 298 0.28 -16.77 -5.87
N ARG A 299 1.10 -15.96 -6.54
CA ARG A 299 2.44 -15.58 -6.07
C ARG A 299 2.40 -14.77 -4.78
N LEU A 300 1.45 -13.81 -4.67
CA LEU A 300 1.21 -13.05 -3.44
C LEU A 300 0.92 -13.98 -2.26
N TRP A 301 0.01 -14.93 -2.42
CA TRP A 301 -0.36 -15.84 -1.35
C TRP A 301 0.76 -16.81 -0.97
N ALA A 302 1.51 -17.31 -1.94
CA ALA A 302 2.69 -18.14 -1.66
C ALA A 302 3.72 -17.37 -0.81
N TRP A 303 3.92 -16.08 -1.09
CA TRP A 303 4.80 -15.23 -0.30
C TRP A 303 4.24 -14.90 1.08
N ILE A 304 2.94 -14.56 1.19
CA ILE A 304 2.32 -14.25 2.50
C ILE A 304 2.41 -15.44 3.43
N GLU A 305 1.99 -16.62 3.00
CA GLU A 305 1.92 -17.81 3.85
C GLU A 305 3.30 -18.47 4.03
N GLY A 306 4.14 -18.46 3.00
CA GLY A 306 5.45 -19.12 3.03
C GLY A 306 6.55 -18.29 3.69
N GLU A 307 6.51 -16.97 3.51
CA GLU A 307 7.58 -16.08 3.94
C GLU A 307 7.12 -15.08 5.00
N TYR A 308 6.12 -14.23 4.69
CA TYR A 308 5.74 -13.12 5.58
C TYR A 308 5.18 -13.60 6.92
N HIS A 309 4.26 -14.57 6.94
CA HIS A 309 3.66 -15.08 8.17
C HIS A 309 4.65 -15.87 9.04
N ARG A 310 5.74 -16.35 8.44
CA ARG A 310 6.77 -17.19 9.11
C ARG A 310 8.05 -16.43 9.46
N ALA A 311 8.16 -15.18 9.03
CA ALA A 311 9.33 -14.36 9.36
C ALA A 311 9.17 -13.68 10.72
N PRO A 312 10.25 -13.60 11.53
CA PRO A 312 10.25 -12.84 12.77
C PRO A 312 9.86 -11.37 12.52
N HIS A 313 8.92 -10.84 13.31
CA HIS A 313 8.41 -9.49 13.13
C HIS A 313 8.83 -8.57 14.27
N ARG A 314 9.57 -7.50 13.95
CA ARG A 314 10.09 -6.55 14.96
C ARG A 314 9.00 -5.93 15.85
N GLY A 315 7.78 -5.79 15.37
CA GLY A 315 6.66 -5.23 16.15
C GLY A 315 5.91 -6.26 16.98
N LEU A 316 6.41 -7.51 17.04
CA LEU A 316 5.92 -8.63 17.83
C LEU A 316 7.04 -9.19 18.73
N ASP A 317 8.04 -8.36 19.03
CA ASP A 317 9.18 -8.72 19.89
C ASP A 317 9.97 -9.95 19.41
N GLY A 318 9.90 -10.20 18.09
CA GLY A 318 10.59 -11.31 17.42
C GLY A 318 9.71 -12.52 17.12
N ASP A 319 8.48 -12.57 17.62
CA ASP A 319 7.52 -13.60 17.23
C ASP A 319 7.18 -13.48 15.73
N THR A 320 6.83 -14.61 15.13
CA THR A 320 6.24 -14.59 13.79
C THR A 320 4.76 -14.24 13.85
N PRO A 321 4.18 -13.64 12.80
CA PRO A 321 2.73 -13.42 12.74
C PRO A 321 1.91 -14.70 12.97
N ALA A 322 2.36 -15.84 12.44
CA ALA A 322 1.68 -17.12 12.60
C ALA A 322 1.69 -17.60 14.06
N ASP A 323 2.84 -17.54 14.73
CA ASP A 323 2.95 -17.95 16.14
C ASP A 323 2.14 -17.03 17.04
N ARG A 324 2.20 -15.72 16.78
CA ARG A 324 1.41 -14.75 17.54
C ARG A 324 -0.09 -14.96 17.36
N TRP A 325 -0.53 -15.28 16.13
CA TRP A 325 -1.94 -15.64 15.89
C TRP A 325 -2.34 -16.87 16.73
N ALA A 326 -1.53 -17.92 16.72
CA ALA A 326 -1.82 -19.14 17.47
C ALA A 326 -1.94 -18.90 18.99
N GLN A 327 -1.19 -17.92 19.52
CA GLN A 327 -1.23 -17.57 20.95
C GLN A 327 -2.49 -16.81 21.38
N VAL A 328 -3.11 -16.02 20.49
CA VAL A 328 -4.15 -15.05 20.88
C VAL A 328 -5.43 -15.11 20.02
N ALA A 329 -5.65 -16.22 19.31
CA ALA A 329 -6.80 -16.40 18.42
C ALA A 329 -8.03 -17.06 19.10
N ASP A 330 -7.97 -17.41 20.37
CA ASP A 330 -8.99 -18.17 21.07
C ASP A 330 -10.39 -17.50 21.07
N GLU A 331 -10.42 -16.18 21.03
CA GLU A 331 -11.67 -15.39 21.03
C GLU A 331 -12.14 -14.95 19.63
N VAL A 332 -11.51 -15.46 18.59
CA VAL A 332 -11.91 -15.12 17.22
C VAL A 332 -13.32 -15.67 16.94
N ARG A 333 -14.22 -14.80 16.50
CA ARG A 333 -15.58 -15.17 16.14
C ARG A 333 -15.62 -15.75 14.75
N TYR A 334 -16.04 -16.99 14.62
CA TYR A 334 -16.29 -17.61 13.32
C TYR A 334 -17.78 -17.60 13.00
N GLY A 335 -18.13 -17.18 11.80
CA GLY A 335 -19.52 -17.02 11.35
C GLY A 335 -20.12 -18.30 10.76
N GLY A 336 -19.81 -19.50 11.27
CA GLY A 336 -20.25 -20.77 10.68
C GLY A 336 -21.78 -20.96 10.57
N TYR A 337 -22.55 -20.16 11.31
CA TYR A 337 -24.03 -20.13 11.24
C TYR A 337 -24.58 -19.04 10.31
N LEU A 338 -23.72 -18.21 9.71
CA LEU A 338 -24.12 -17.10 8.84
C LEU A 338 -24.01 -17.51 7.37
N ASP A 339 -25.06 -17.30 6.61
CA ASP A 339 -24.98 -17.35 5.16
C ASP A 339 -24.25 -16.09 4.64
N LEU A 340 -22.90 -16.18 4.60
CA LEU A 340 -22.07 -15.10 4.09
C LEU A 340 -22.32 -14.83 2.61
N ASP A 341 -22.74 -15.85 1.84
CA ASP A 341 -23.07 -15.69 0.43
C ASP A 341 -24.26 -14.76 0.26
N ASP A 342 -25.28 -14.94 1.07
CA ASP A 342 -26.44 -14.07 1.06
C ASP A 342 -26.13 -12.69 1.65
N LEU A 343 -25.37 -12.64 2.74
CA LEU A 343 -25.07 -11.41 3.46
C LEU A 343 -24.27 -10.41 2.60
N PHE A 344 -23.40 -10.89 1.75
CA PHE A 344 -22.55 -10.06 0.86
C PHE A 344 -23.20 -9.72 -0.48
N LEU A 345 -24.44 -10.14 -0.76
CA LEU A 345 -25.16 -9.71 -1.95
C LEU A 345 -25.34 -8.20 -1.96
N PHE A 346 -25.13 -7.60 -3.11
CA PHE A 346 -25.42 -6.18 -3.34
C PHE A 346 -26.93 -5.95 -3.38
N GLU A 347 -27.36 -4.78 -2.94
CA GLU A 347 -28.74 -4.38 -2.90
C GLU A 347 -28.98 -3.17 -3.82
N ALA A 348 -29.97 -3.23 -4.68
CA ALA A 348 -30.39 -2.12 -5.52
C ALA A 348 -31.92 -2.00 -5.48
N GLN A 349 -32.41 -0.82 -5.10
CA GLN A 349 -33.85 -0.55 -5.16
C GLN A 349 -34.24 -0.20 -6.59
N ARG A 350 -35.33 -0.82 -7.08
CA ARG A 350 -35.87 -0.57 -8.41
C ARG A 350 -37.40 -0.56 -8.35
N LYS A 351 -38.00 0.36 -9.13
CA LYS A 351 -39.43 0.33 -9.36
C LYS A 351 -39.75 -0.70 -10.44
N VAL A 352 -40.74 -1.51 -10.24
CA VAL A 352 -41.21 -2.51 -11.21
C VAL A 352 -42.04 -1.80 -12.28
N HIS A 353 -41.68 -2.01 -13.54
CA HIS A 353 -42.42 -1.47 -14.69
C HIS A 353 -43.73 -2.18 -14.92
N LYS A 354 -44.64 -1.55 -15.68
CA LYS A 354 -45.99 -2.11 -16.02
C LYS A 354 -45.89 -3.40 -16.84
N ASP A 355 -44.79 -3.65 -17.51
CA ASP A 355 -44.48 -4.86 -18.25
C ASP A 355 -43.89 -5.98 -17.37
N ARG A 356 -44.00 -5.86 -16.04
CA ARG A 356 -43.44 -6.79 -15.04
C ARG A 356 -41.92 -6.91 -15.09
N THR A 357 -41.20 -5.88 -15.53
CA THR A 357 -39.75 -5.94 -15.60
C THR A 357 -39.07 -4.98 -14.61
N VAL A 358 -37.85 -5.35 -14.22
CA VAL A 358 -36.91 -4.49 -13.50
C VAL A 358 -35.59 -4.51 -14.21
N SER A 359 -34.96 -3.35 -14.35
CA SER A 359 -33.62 -3.25 -14.97
C SER A 359 -32.51 -3.28 -13.91
N LEU A 360 -31.50 -4.13 -14.12
CA LEU A 360 -30.30 -4.19 -13.32
C LEU A 360 -29.07 -4.31 -14.21
N ASN A 361 -28.17 -3.32 -14.15
CA ASN A 361 -26.93 -3.29 -14.95
C ASN A 361 -27.14 -3.47 -16.47
N GLY A 362 -28.26 -2.92 -17.00
CA GLY A 362 -28.60 -3.03 -18.43
C GLY A 362 -29.32 -4.33 -18.82
N VAL A 363 -29.52 -5.25 -17.88
CA VAL A 363 -30.29 -6.49 -18.09
C VAL A 363 -31.68 -6.33 -17.52
N ALA A 364 -32.72 -6.71 -18.27
CA ALA A 364 -34.10 -6.74 -17.81
C ALA A 364 -34.40 -8.09 -17.16
N TYR A 365 -35.02 -8.05 -16.01
CA TYR A 365 -35.47 -9.23 -15.24
C TYR A 365 -36.97 -9.21 -15.08
N GLU A 366 -37.59 -10.36 -15.23
CA GLU A 366 -39.03 -10.55 -15.02
C GLU A 366 -39.33 -10.78 -13.54
N VAL A 367 -40.39 -10.11 -13.05
CA VAL A 367 -40.89 -10.21 -11.67
C VAL A 367 -42.38 -10.45 -11.66
N ASP A 368 -42.91 -10.86 -10.51
CA ASP A 368 -44.32 -11.16 -10.35
C ASP A 368 -45.22 -9.93 -10.66
N ALA A 369 -46.36 -10.21 -11.26
CA ALA A 369 -47.33 -9.19 -11.62
C ALA A 369 -47.89 -8.40 -10.42
N ALA A 370 -47.92 -9.02 -9.23
CA ALA A 370 -48.35 -8.36 -8.00
C ALA A 370 -47.42 -7.25 -7.55
N LEU A 371 -46.19 -7.20 -8.08
CA LEU A 371 -45.19 -6.20 -7.74
C LEU A 371 -45.16 -5.00 -8.73
N VAL A 372 -46.03 -4.99 -9.74
CA VAL A 372 -46.11 -3.89 -10.69
C VAL A 372 -46.35 -2.57 -9.97
N ASP A 373 -45.63 -1.53 -10.37
CA ASP A 373 -45.61 -0.19 -9.76
C ASP A 373 -45.01 -0.12 -8.33
N GLU A 374 -44.70 -1.25 -7.69
CA GLU A 374 -44.09 -1.32 -6.38
C GLU A 374 -42.54 -1.12 -6.49
N THR A 375 -41.92 -0.69 -5.39
CA THR A 375 -40.46 -0.63 -5.29
C THR A 375 -39.95 -1.90 -4.63
N VAL A 376 -39.07 -2.61 -5.33
CA VAL A 376 -38.44 -3.85 -4.86
C VAL A 376 -36.96 -3.66 -4.65
N THR A 377 -36.38 -4.44 -3.75
CA THR A 377 -34.92 -4.52 -3.56
C THR A 377 -34.40 -5.76 -4.28
N LEU A 378 -33.54 -5.54 -5.25
CA LEU A 378 -32.83 -6.62 -5.96
C LEU A 378 -31.53 -6.94 -5.21
N ARG A 379 -31.35 -8.22 -4.87
CA ARG A 379 -30.11 -8.70 -4.25
C ARG A 379 -29.34 -9.57 -5.24
N PHE A 380 -28.10 -9.19 -5.54
CA PHE A 380 -27.31 -9.78 -6.61
C PHE A 380 -25.82 -9.76 -6.29
N ASP A 381 -25.05 -10.61 -6.96
CA ASP A 381 -23.60 -10.64 -6.89
C ASP A 381 -23.02 -10.04 -8.19
N PRO A 382 -22.39 -8.86 -8.15
CA PRO A 382 -21.81 -8.24 -9.36
C PRO A 382 -20.61 -9.03 -9.91
N ALA A 383 -19.95 -9.86 -9.10
CA ALA A 383 -18.83 -10.69 -9.54
C ALA A 383 -19.28 -11.97 -10.21
N SER A 384 -20.56 -12.34 -10.08
CA SER A 384 -21.14 -13.57 -10.64
C SER A 384 -22.44 -13.26 -11.39
N PRO A 385 -22.37 -12.65 -12.60
CA PRO A 385 -23.56 -12.22 -13.32
C PRO A 385 -24.52 -13.36 -13.69
N GLY A 386 -24.08 -14.63 -13.64
CA GLY A 386 -24.94 -15.81 -13.82
C GLY A 386 -25.68 -16.27 -12.58
N ARG A 387 -25.40 -15.69 -11.39
CA ARG A 387 -26.15 -16.02 -10.17
C ARG A 387 -27.56 -15.45 -10.22
N PRO A 388 -28.55 -16.18 -9.69
CA PRO A 388 -29.93 -15.71 -9.61
C PRO A 388 -30.06 -14.41 -8.82
N VAL A 389 -30.81 -13.45 -9.34
CA VAL A 389 -31.14 -12.19 -8.64
C VAL A 389 -32.34 -12.43 -7.73
N LYS A 390 -32.17 -12.25 -6.41
CA LYS A 390 -33.23 -12.36 -5.44
C LYS A 390 -34.03 -11.05 -5.38
N VAL A 391 -35.37 -11.14 -5.43
CA VAL A 391 -36.27 -9.99 -5.31
C VAL A 391 -36.85 -9.95 -3.91
N GLN A 392 -36.62 -8.84 -3.22
CA GLN A 392 -37.22 -8.58 -1.91
C GLN A 392 -38.27 -7.47 -1.99
N HIS A 393 -39.39 -7.69 -1.34
CA HIS A 393 -40.42 -6.69 -1.14
C HIS A 393 -40.74 -6.58 0.34
N LYS A 394 -40.75 -5.37 0.90
CA LYS A 394 -40.96 -5.09 2.33
C LYS A 394 -40.08 -5.96 3.24
N GLY A 395 -38.81 -6.16 2.89
CA GLY A 395 -37.83 -6.90 3.67
C GLY A 395 -37.90 -8.43 3.56
N LYS A 396 -38.85 -8.98 2.81
CA LYS A 396 -39.00 -10.44 2.60
C LYS A 396 -38.59 -10.80 1.17
N THR A 397 -37.85 -11.88 1.01
CA THR A 397 -37.56 -12.45 -0.32
C THR A 397 -38.84 -13.09 -0.85
N VAL A 398 -39.34 -12.58 -1.96
CA VAL A 398 -40.60 -13.02 -2.57
C VAL A 398 -40.39 -13.95 -3.75
N GLN A 399 -39.28 -13.74 -4.50
CA GLN A 399 -38.93 -14.58 -5.64
C GLN A 399 -37.49 -14.45 -6.06
N THR A 400 -37.05 -15.31 -6.97
CA THR A 400 -35.83 -15.18 -7.76
C THR A 400 -36.20 -14.68 -9.16
N ALA A 401 -35.65 -13.53 -9.56
CA ALA A 401 -35.94 -12.97 -10.88
C ALA A 401 -35.22 -13.76 -11.97
N LYS A 402 -35.89 -13.93 -13.09
CA LYS A 402 -35.33 -14.53 -14.31
C LYS A 402 -35.04 -13.43 -15.31
N VAL A 403 -33.99 -13.60 -16.12
CA VAL A 403 -33.74 -12.71 -17.24
C VAL A 403 -34.92 -12.79 -18.20
N VAL A 404 -35.38 -11.66 -18.68
CA VAL A 404 -36.50 -11.60 -19.63
C VAL A 404 -36.11 -12.33 -20.92
N ASP A 405 -36.86 -13.35 -21.23
CA ASP A 405 -36.83 -14.00 -22.55
C ASP A 405 -37.97 -13.44 -23.40
N THR A 406 -37.66 -12.49 -24.25
CA THR A 406 -38.63 -11.81 -25.10
C THR A 406 -39.29 -12.75 -26.09
N TYR A 407 -38.62 -13.80 -26.49
CA TYR A 407 -39.17 -14.80 -27.42
C TYR A 407 -40.14 -15.74 -26.68
N ALA A 408 -39.77 -16.26 -25.52
CA ALA A 408 -40.61 -17.07 -24.69
C ALA A 408 -41.90 -16.32 -24.28
N ASN A 409 -41.80 -15.00 -24.04
CA ASN A 409 -42.95 -14.16 -23.68
C ASN A 409 -43.99 -14.00 -24.80
N CYS A 410 -43.70 -14.35 -26.05
CA CYS A 410 -44.69 -14.42 -27.13
C CYS A 410 -45.70 -15.57 -26.93
N PHE A 411 -45.34 -16.60 -26.18
CA PHE A 411 -46.14 -17.82 -26.02
C PHE A 411 -46.75 -17.97 -24.62
N VAL A 412 -46.38 -17.08 -23.68
CA VAL A 412 -46.89 -17.16 -22.28
C VAL A 412 -48.21 -16.42 -22.14
N ARG A 413 -49.22 -17.13 -21.65
CA ARG A 413 -50.52 -16.54 -21.28
C ARG A 413 -50.31 -15.63 -20.07
N ARG A 414 -50.69 -14.35 -20.17
CA ARG A 414 -50.61 -13.40 -19.04
C ARG A 414 -51.70 -13.72 -18.02
N ASP A 415 -51.34 -14.32 -16.89
CA ASP A 415 -52.24 -14.55 -15.78
C ASP A 415 -52.49 -13.27 -14.98
N ARG A 416 -53.68 -13.20 -14.35
CA ARG A 416 -53.99 -12.10 -13.42
C ARG A 416 -53.06 -12.15 -12.20
N PRO A 417 -52.74 -11.00 -11.58
CA PRO A 417 -51.84 -10.98 -10.42
C PRO A 417 -52.42 -11.85 -9.31
N SER A 418 -51.60 -12.72 -8.72
CA SER A 418 -52.04 -13.51 -7.57
C SER A 418 -52.06 -12.61 -6.33
N ALA A 419 -53.19 -12.63 -5.58
CA ALA A 419 -53.38 -11.78 -4.41
C ALA A 419 -52.58 -12.22 -3.18
N ASN A 420 -51.91 -13.37 -3.22
CA ASN A 420 -51.18 -13.95 -2.08
C ASN A 420 -49.71 -14.24 -2.45
N LEU A 421 -48.81 -13.34 -2.06
CA LEU A 421 -47.39 -13.60 -2.04
C LEU A 421 -47.03 -14.44 -0.80
N THR A 422 -47.14 -15.76 -0.90
CA THR A 422 -46.57 -16.66 0.10
C THR A 422 -45.09 -16.84 -0.15
N PRO A 423 -44.23 -16.78 0.87
CA PRO A 423 -42.82 -17.07 0.70
C PRO A 423 -42.65 -18.52 0.25
N THR A 424 -41.98 -18.73 -0.88
CA THR A 424 -41.65 -20.06 -1.40
C THR A 424 -40.69 -20.75 -0.45
N PRO A 425 -40.97 -21.95 0.10
CA PRO A 425 -39.99 -22.72 0.82
C PRO A 425 -38.87 -23.14 -0.14
N THR A 426 -37.63 -23.06 0.31
CA THR A 426 -36.46 -23.61 -0.36
C THR A 426 -36.62 -25.13 -0.42
N VAL A 427 -36.98 -25.64 -1.57
CA VAL A 427 -36.96 -27.09 -1.86
C VAL A 427 -35.89 -27.32 -2.87
N ASP A 428 -34.96 -28.23 -2.54
CA ASP A 428 -33.95 -28.73 -3.45
C ASP A 428 -34.60 -29.25 -4.74
N ALA A 429 -34.06 -28.75 -5.87
CA ALA A 429 -34.66 -28.99 -7.18
C ALA A 429 -34.33 -30.38 -7.72
N GLU A 430 -35.25 -31.29 -7.62
CA GLU A 430 -35.41 -32.33 -8.64
C GLU A 430 -36.37 -31.83 -9.74
N ALA A 431 -35.92 -31.90 -10.99
CA ALA A 431 -36.68 -31.45 -12.14
C ALA A 431 -37.81 -32.41 -12.46
N PRO A 432 -39.07 -31.97 -12.56
CA PRO A 432 -40.11 -32.77 -13.15
C PRO A 432 -40.23 -32.49 -14.66
N THR A 433 -39.96 -33.49 -15.44
CA THR A 433 -40.46 -33.64 -16.82
C THR A 433 -41.97 -33.78 -16.79
N THR A 434 -42.69 -32.76 -17.23
CA THR A 434 -44.10 -32.91 -17.61
C THR A 434 -44.39 -32.07 -18.83
N THR A 435 -44.58 -32.78 -19.93
CA THR A 435 -45.20 -32.34 -21.16
C THR A 435 -46.70 -32.00 -20.86
N THR A 436 -47.07 -30.73 -20.93
CA THR A 436 -48.49 -30.37 -20.90
C THR A 436 -48.80 -29.56 -22.15
N GLU A 437 -49.73 -30.12 -22.96
CA GLU A 437 -50.24 -29.48 -24.16
C GLU A 437 -50.90 -28.14 -23.83
N ALA A 438 -50.57 -27.10 -24.60
CA ALA A 438 -51.10 -25.77 -24.47
C ALA A 438 -52.53 -25.67 -25.02
N PRO A 439 -53.49 -25.03 -24.31
CA PRO A 439 -54.82 -24.80 -24.84
C PRO A 439 -54.80 -23.73 -25.93
N ARG A 440 -55.35 -24.07 -27.07
CA ARG A 440 -55.51 -23.18 -28.21
C ARG A 440 -56.57 -22.13 -27.94
N ARG A 441 -56.22 -20.88 -27.68
CA ARG A 441 -56.98 -19.63 -27.97
C ARG A 441 -56.25 -18.43 -27.38
N GLY A 442 -55.46 -17.74 -28.22
CA GLY A 442 -54.82 -16.44 -28.02
C GLY A 442 -54.13 -16.06 -29.31
N LEU A 443 -53.92 -14.81 -29.56
CA LEU A 443 -53.19 -14.30 -30.75
C LEU A 443 -51.89 -15.11 -30.96
N ASP A 444 -51.91 -15.91 -32.01
CA ASP A 444 -50.81 -16.78 -32.38
C ASP A 444 -49.86 -15.99 -33.24
N LEU A 445 -48.91 -15.30 -32.62
CA LEU A 445 -47.89 -14.52 -33.30
C LEU A 445 -46.97 -15.41 -34.16
N ALA A 446 -46.94 -16.71 -33.93
CA ALA A 446 -46.20 -17.65 -34.78
C ALA A 446 -46.85 -17.81 -36.16
N ARG A 447 -48.14 -17.52 -36.30
CA ARG A 447 -48.88 -17.56 -37.56
C ARG A 447 -48.57 -16.32 -38.43
N LEU A 448 -48.38 -15.17 -37.79
CA LEU A 448 -47.97 -13.94 -38.49
C LEU A 448 -46.55 -13.99 -39.01
N ALA A 449 -45.66 -14.72 -38.37
CA ALA A 449 -44.25 -14.87 -38.82
C ALA A 449 -44.08 -15.88 -39.98
N GLN A 450 -45.15 -16.66 -40.32
CA GLN A 450 -45.12 -17.61 -41.46
C GLN A 450 -45.74 -17.02 -42.75
N GLU A 451 -46.46 -15.90 -42.65
CA GLU A 451 -47.06 -15.21 -43.79
C GLU A 451 -46.12 -14.20 -44.51
N ASP A 452 -44.93 -13.95 -43.93
CA ASP A 452 -43.89 -13.07 -44.48
C ASP A 452 -42.68 -13.86 -45.02
N ARG A 453 -42.87 -15.06 -45.54
CA ARG A 453 -41.86 -15.80 -46.29
C ARG A 453 -42.32 -16.13 -47.71
#